data_c158b58c468d97959e9cacf650ea0592
#
_entry.id   c158b58c468d97959e9cacf650ea0592
#
_cell.length_a   1.000
_cell.length_b   1.000
_cell.length_c   1.000
_cell.angle_alpha   90.00
_cell.angle_beta   90.00
_cell.angle_gamma   90.00
#
_symmetry.space_group_name_H-M   'P 1'
#
loop_
_entity.id
_entity.type
_entity.pdbx_description
1 polymer ?
#
loop_
_entity_poly.entity_id
_entity_poly.type
_entity_poly.pdbx_seq_one_letter_code
_entity_poly.pdbx_strand_id
1 'polypeptide(L)' 'MYTAQIDRFGNIIVCKGDRERNGYRIFFTGTYNECLNRKLVPA' A
#
# COMPACT_ATOMS: atom_id res chain seq x y z
N MET A 1 -5.89 -9.10 -6.27
CA MET A 1 -5.61 -8.51 -4.96
C MET A 1 -4.46 -7.52 -5.06
N TYR A 2 -4.63 -6.37 -4.43
CA TYR A 2 -3.58 -5.35 -4.34
C TYR A 2 -3.34 -5.02 -2.88
N THR A 3 -2.16 -4.51 -2.58
CA THR A 3 -1.81 -4.08 -1.23
C THR A 3 -1.28 -2.66 -1.26
N ALA A 4 -1.60 -1.91 -0.22
CA ALA A 4 -1.01 -0.60 0.03
C ALA A 4 0.06 -0.79 1.09
N GLN A 5 1.27 -0.33 0.78
CA GLN A 5 2.43 -0.55 1.64
C GLN A 5 3.09 0.77 1.95
N ILE A 6 3.69 0.86 3.13
CA ILE A 6 4.29 2.10 3.60
C ILE A 6 5.70 1.80 4.12
N ASP A 7 6.62 2.74 3.89
CA ASP A 7 7.97 2.63 4.41
C ASP A 7 8.13 3.48 5.67
N ARG A 8 9.34 3.49 6.22
CA ARG A 8 9.61 4.22 7.47
C ARG A 8 9.53 5.74 7.29
N PHE A 9 9.58 6.21 6.06
CA PHE A 9 9.56 7.64 5.76
C PHE A 9 8.15 8.12 5.41
N GLY A 10 7.16 7.24 5.43
CA GLY A 10 5.79 7.60 5.13
C GLY A 10 5.43 7.52 3.66
N ASN A 11 6.31 6.99 2.81
CA ASN A 11 6.01 6.81 1.39
C ASN A 11 5.09 5.61 1.20
N ILE A 12 4.03 5.80 0.43
CA ILE A 12 3.03 4.76 0.21
C ILE A 12 3.10 4.30 -1.23
N ILE A 13 3.11 2.98 -1.43
CA ILE A 13 3.05 2.38 -2.76
C ILE A 13 1.89 1.41 -2.84
N VAL A 14 1.42 1.17 -4.06
CA VAL A 14 0.37 0.19 -4.33
C VAL A 14 0.99 -0.92 -5.16
N CYS A 15 0.90 -2.14 -4.67
CA CYS A 15 1.51 -3.30 -5.33
C CYS A 15 0.46 -4.36 -5.62
N LYS A 16 0.61 -5.04 -6.75
CA LYS A 16 -0.21 -6.20 -7.06
C LYS A 16 0.27 -7.39 -6.24
N GLY A 17 -0.69 -8.15 -5.67
CA GLY A 17 -0.36 -9.31 -4.84
C GLY A 17 -0.20 -8.93 -3.39
N ASP A 18 0.21 -9.91 -2.58
CA ASP A 18 0.26 -9.78 -1.13
C ASP A 18 1.67 -9.86 -0.56
N ARG A 19 2.67 -9.57 -1.38
CA ARG A 19 4.07 -9.69 -0.97
C ARG A 19 4.61 -8.33 -0.54
N GLU A 20 5.16 -8.26 0.66
CA GLU A 20 5.78 -7.02 1.15
C GLU A 20 7.07 -6.73 0.38
N ARG A 21 7.21 -5.50 -0.06
CA ARG A 21 8.44 -5.05 -0.67
C ARG A 21 9.49 -4.79 0.40
N ASN A 22 10.74 -4.99 0.02
CA ASN A 22 11.84 -4.77 0.96
C ASN A 22 11.83 -3.32 1.47
N GLY A 23 11.77 -3.18 2.79
CA GLY A 23 11.70 -1.86 3.42
C GLY A 23 10.29 -1.31 3.56
N TYR A 24 9.28 -2.05 3.11
CA TYR A 24 7.88 -1.63 3.19
C TYR A 24 7.08 -2.58 4.03
N ARG A 25 5.94 -2.10 4.51
CA ARG A 25 5.01 -2.90 5.32
C ARG A 25 3.62 -2.74 4.75
N ILE A 26 2.90 -3.85 4.61
CA ILE A 26 1.51 -3.82 4.15
C ILE A 26 0.64 -3.29 5.27
N PHE A 27 -0.19 -2.28 4.97
CA PHE A 27 -1.15 -1.76 5.95
C PHE A 27 -2.58 -1.84 5.43
N PHE A 28 -2.80 -2.23 4.17
CA PHE A 28 -4.14 -2.36 3.63
C PHE A 28 -4.11 -3.31 2.45
N THR A 29 -5.16 -4.13 2.32
CA THR A 29 -5.31 -5.08 1.23
C THR A 29 -6.72 -4.92 0.64
N GLY A 30 -6.82 -4.91 -0.68
CA GLY A 30 -8.10 -4.78 -1.34
C GLY A 30 -7.95 -4.65 -2.85
N THR A 31 -8.90 -3.96 -3.48
CA THR A 31 -8.82 -3.71 -4.91
C THR A 31 -7.81 -2.60 -5.19
N TYR A 32 -7.44 -2.48 -6.46
CA TYR A 32 -6.53 -1.41 -6.88
C TYR A 32 -7.08 -0.03 -6.49
N ASN A 33 -8.36 0.20 -6.75
CA ASN A 33 -8.97 1.49 -6.43
C ASN A 33 -8.97 1.76 -4.93
N GLU A 34 -9.25 0.74 -4.13
CA GLU A 34 -9.23 0.89 -2.67
C GLU A 34 -7.83 1.22 -2.17
N CYS A 35 -6.82 0.54 -2.69
CA CYS A 35 -5.43 0.81 -2.31
C CYS A 35 -5.00 2.20 -2.75
N LEU A 36 -5.42 2.61 -3.95
CA LEU A 36 -5.10 3.93 -4.47
C LEU A 36 -5.71 5.03 -3.59
N ASN A 37 -6.94 4.81 -3.11
CA ASN A 37 -7.58 5.75 -2.19
C ASN A 37 -6.78 5.90 -0.90
N ARG A 38 -6.24 4.80 -0.38
CA ARG A 38 -5.40 4.87 0.82
C ARG A 38 -4.14 5.68 0.60
N LYS A 39 -3.61 5.63 -0.63
CA LYS A 39 -2.42 6.41 -0.97
C LYS A 39 -2.74 7.88 -1.12
N LEU A 40 -3.88 8.22 -1.72
CA LEU A 40 -4.22 9.59 -2.07
C LEU A 40 -4.89 10.36 -0.92
N VAL A 41 -5.53 9.66 0.01
CA VAL A 41 -6.23 10.29 1.13
C VAL A 41 -5.34 10.25 2.35
N PRO A 42 -4.79 11.37 2.79
CA PRO A 42 -3.97 11.38 4.01
C PRO A 42 -4.84 11.01 5.21
N ALA A 43 -4.23 10.26 6.09
CA ALA A 43 -4.94 9.78 7.27
C ALA A 43 -5.33 10.95 8.19
#